data_948c16ec700d0f0353be77fad5eacb37
#
_entry.id   948c16ec700d0f0353be77fad5eacb37
#
_cell.length_a   1.000
_cell.length_b   1.000
_cell.length_c   1.000
_cell.angle_alpha   90.00
_cell.angle_beta   90.00
_cell.angle_gamma   90.00
#
_symmetry.space_group_name_H-M   'P 1'
#
loop_
_entity.id
_entity.type
_entity.pdbx_description
1 polymer ?
#
loop_
_entity_poly.entity_id
_entity_poly.type
_entity_poly.pdbx_seq_one_letter_code
_entity_poly.pdbx_strand_id
1 'polypeptide(L)'
;VHELIEEGLKIHLPNATREERYERVLETLLEVGLEEEMAFRFPHEFSGGQRQRIAIARAIVLKPKLLILDEPTSALDVTIQGQIIKLLLDLQKKYAMTYMFISHDLRVVRALADYVAVMQHGRIVEAGPAREIFNSPRQPYTRRLFAAAL
;
A
#
# COMPACT_ATOMS: atom_id res chain seq x y z
N VAL A 1 12.41 -9.64 -11.36
CA VAL A 1 11.72 -8.55 -10.63
C VAL A 1 11.85 -7.22 -11.37
N HIS A 2 13.04 -6.90 -11.88
CA HIS A 2 13.28 -5.67 -12.64
C HIS A 2 12.19 -5.41 -13.69
N GLU A 3 11.91 -6.36 -14.57
CA GLU A 3 10.94 -6.23 -15.67
C GLU A 3 9.52 -5.89 -15.17
N LEU A 4 9.11 -6.45 -14.01
CA LEU A 4 7.81 -6.20 -13.41
C LEU A 4 7.65 -4.74 -12.94
N ILE A 5 8.72 -4.16 -12.42
CA ILE A 5 8.70 -2.76 -11.94
C ILE A 5 8.86 -1.81 -13.12
N GLU A 6 9.72 -2.14 -14.10
CA GLU A 6 9.99 -1.34 -15.29
C GLU A 6 8.78 -1.22 -16.23
N GLU A 7 7.86 -2.20 -16.22
CA GLU A 7 6.70 -2.23 -17.12
C GLU A 7 5.92 -0.91 -17.15
N GLY A 8 5.63 -0.35 -15.95
CA GLY A 8 4.97 0.95 -15.84
C GLY A 8 5.78 2.10 -16.46
N LEU A 9 7.09 2.09 -16.28
CA LEU A 9 7.97 3.10 -16.86
C LEU A 9 8.00 3.05 -18.39
N LYS A 10 8.02 1.85 -18.99
CA LYS A 10 7.97 1.67 -20.45
C LYS A 10 6.71 2.28 -21.07
N ILE A 11 5.57 2.14 -20.38
CA ILE A 11 4.27 2.61 -20.88
C ILE A 11 4.14 4.12 -20.68
N HIS A 12 4.48 4.63 -19.50
CA HIS A 12 4.19 6.01 -19.11
C HIS A 12 5.34 6.99 -19.37
N LEU A 13 6.55 6.50 -19.57
CA LEU A 13 7.74 7.29 -19.88
C LEU A 13 8.44 6.76 -21.14
N PRO A 14 7.77 6.81 -22.32
CA PRO A 14 8.29 6.19 -23.55
C PRO A 14 9.60 6.81 -24.05
N ASN A 15 9.89 8.04 -23.64
CA ASN A 15 11.11 8.76 -24.03
C ASN A 15 12.28 8.51 -23.06
N ALA A 16 12.08 7.85 -21.93
CA ALA A 16 13.16 7.51 -21.02
C ALA A 16 14.06 6.43 -21.65
N THR A 17 15.37 6.61 -21.52
CA THR A 17 16.34 5.63 -21.98
C THR A 17 16.25 4.34 -21.16
N ARG A 18 16.89 3.27 -21.64
CA ARG A 18 16.97 2.01 -20.90
C ARG A 18 17.72 2.18 -19.58
N GLU A 19 18.79 2.97 -19.61
CA GLU A 19 19.62 3.29 -18.46
C GLU A 19 18.83 4.07 -17.40
N GLU A 20 18.11 5.10 -17.80
CA GLU A 20 17.28 5.90 -16.88
C GLU A 20 16.18 5.06 -16.21
N ARG A 21 15.53 4.15 -16.96
CA ARG A 21 14.54 3.24 -16.39
C ARG A 21 15.17 2.25 -15.43
N TYR A 22 16.35 1.73 -15.78
CA TYR A 22 17.08 0.78 -14.95
C TYR A 22 17.47 1.41 -13.60
N GLU A 23 18.10 2.58 -13.61
CA GLU A 23 18.45 3.33 -12.40
C GLU A 23 17.23 3.58 -11.53
N ARG A 24 16.11 4.02 -12.13
CA ARG A 24 14.88 4.27 -11.38
C ARG A 24 14.28 3.02 -10.74
N VAL A 25 14.40 1.86 -11.36
CA VAL A 25 13.99 0.58 -10.77
C VAL A 25 14.86 0.25 -9.56
N LEU A 26 16.20 0.41 -9.66
CA LEU A 26 17.12 0.16 -8.55
C LEU A 26 16.85 1.10 -7.37
N GLU A 27 16.73 2.40 -7.62
CA GLU A 27 16.36 3.39 -6.60
C GLU A 27 15.06 2.98 -5.88
N THR A 28 14.04 2.57 -6.65
CA THR A 28 12.74 2.18 -6.08
C THR A 28 12.85 0.90 -5.25
N LEU A 29 13.68 -0.07 -5.63
CA LEU A 29 13.94 -1.26 -4.82
C LEU A 29 14.56 -0.90 -3.48
N LEU A 30 15.56 -0.03 -3.45
CA LEU A 30 16.17 0.46 -2.21
C LEU A 30 15.16 1.20 -1.32
N GLU A 31 14.27 1.99 -1.91
CA GLU A 31 13.21 2.71 -1.18
C GLU A 31 12.23 1.80 -0.46
N VAL A 32 11.96 0.62 -1.03
CA VAL A 32 11.11 -0.38 -0.38
C VAL A 32 11.90 -1.33 0.53
N GLY A 33 13.21 -1.09 0.72
CA GLY A 33 14.09 -1.87 1.58
C GLY A 33 14.46 -3.24 0.99
N LEU A 34 14.66 -3.28 -0.31
CA LEU A 34 15.21 -4.42 -1.04
C LEU A 34 16.59 -4.05 -1.63
N GLU A 35 17.49 -5.03 -1.74
CA GLU A 35 18.82 -4.86 -2.31
C GLU A 35 18.77 -4.83 -3.85
N GLU A 36 19.70 -4.15 -4.49
CA GLU A 36 19.76 -3.99 -5.95
C GLU A 36 19.91 -5.34 -6.67
N GLU A 37 20.69 -6.27 -6.10
CA GLU A 37 20.91 -7.61 -6.64
C GLU A 37 19.60 -8.41 -6.75
N MET A 38 18.59 -8.06 -5.98
CA MET A 38 17.27 -8.68 -6.02
C MET A 38 16.50 -8.35 -7.31
N ALA A 39 16.93 -7.33 -8.06
CA ALA A 39 16.37 -6.99 -9.37
C ALA A 39 16.42 -8.15 -10.36
N PHE A 40 17.42 -9.01 -10.26
CA PHE A 40 17.67 -10.11 -11.19
C PHE A 40 16.97 -11.41 -10.81
N ARG A 41 16.38 -11.48 -9.61
CA ARG A 41 15.69 -12.69 -9.13
C ARG A 41 14.27 -12.78 -9.66
N PHE A 42 13.71 -13.99 -9.61
CA PHE A 42 12.32 -14.26 -9.95
C PHE A 42 11.39 -14.09 -8.73
N PRO A 43 10.12 -13.68 -8.94
CA PRO A 43 9.18 -13.43 -7.82
C PRO A 43 8.98 -14.63 -6.88
N HIS A 44 9.10 -15.86 -7.37
CA HIS A 44 8.93 -17.06 -6.54
C HIS A 44 10.08 -17.31 -5.55
N GLU A 45 11.22 -16.63 -5.72
CA GLU A 45 12.39 -16.73 -4.83
C GLU A 45 12.27 -15.83 -3.57
N PHE A 46 11.17 -15.08 -3.44
CA PHE A 46 10.98 -14.11 -2.38
C PHE A 46 9.97 -14.58 -1.33
N SER A 47 10.18 -14.14 -0.07
CA SER A 47 9.20 -14.28 1.00
C SER A 47 7.93 -13.47 0.71
N GLY A 48 6.83 -13.75 1.45
CA GLY A 48 5.58 -12.99 1.32
C GLY A 48 5.77 -11.49 1.51
N GLY A 49 6.50 -11.08 2.55
CA GLY A 49 6.80 -9.67 2.82
C GLY A 49 7.66 -9.01 1.74
N GLN A 50 8.65 -9.73 1.18
CA GLN A 50 9.45 -9.22 0.07
C GLN A 50 8.62 -9.08 -1.21
N ARG A 51 7.74 -10.04 -1.52
CA ARG A 51 6.80 -9.92 -2.65
C ARG A 51 5.89 -8.71 -2.50
N GLN A 52 5.43 -8.43 -1.28
CA GLN A 52 4.62 -7.23 -1.02
C GLN A 52 5.43 -5.94 -1.26
N ARG A 53 6.70 -5.90 -0.85
CA ARG A 53 7.60 -4.77 -1.14
C ARG A 53 7.80 -4.58 -2.64
N ILE A 54 7.94 -5.66 -3.42
CA ILE A 54 8.02 -5.61 -4.89
C ILE A 54 6.73 -5.06 -5.49
N ALA A 55 5.56 -5.47 -4.99
CA ALA A 55 4.27 -4.94 -5.45
C ALA A 55 4.13 -3.44 -5.16
N ILE A 56 4.59 -2.99 -3.98
CA ILE A 56 4.64 -1.57 -3.62
C ILE A 56 5.61 -0.83 -4.56
N ALA A 57 6.82 -1.36 -4.80
CA ALA A 57 7.80 -0.77 -5.71
C ALA A 57 7.21 -0.57 -7.12
N ARG A 58 6.54 -1.59 -7.66
CA ARG A 58 5.85 -1.50 -8.95
C ARG A 58 4.82 -0.37 -9.00
N ALA A 59 4.10 -0.15 -7.90
CA ALA A 59 3.07 0.86 -7.82
C ALA A 59 3.64 2.29 -7.68
N ILE A 60 4.76 2.46 -6.96
CA ILE A 60 5.33 3.79 -6.64
C ILE A 60 6.42 4.25 -7.62
N VAL A 61 6.94 3.38 -8.49
CA VAL A 61 8.02 3.72 -9.44
C VAL A 61 7.67 4.92 -10.34
N LEU A 62 6.39 5.15 -10.59
CA LEU A 62 5.87 6.30 -11.33
C LEU A 62 5.64 7.54 -10.46
N LYS A 63 5.86 7.46 -9.14
CA LYS A 63 5.57 8.52 -8.16
C LYS A 63 4.13 9.06 -8.30
N PRO A 64 3.10 8.20 -8.18
CA PRO A 64 1.71 8.59 -8.38
C PRO A 64 1.24 9.56 -7.29
N LYS A 65 0.28 10.42 -7.58
CA LYS A 65 -0.37 11.28 -6.57
C LYS A 65 -1.39 10.51 -5.72
N LEU A 66 -2.02 9.50 -6.29
CA LEU A 66 -2.99 8.62 -5.63
C LEU A 66 -2.54 7.16 -5.77
N LEU A 67 -2.50 6.44 -4.66
CA LEU A 67 -2.22 5.01 -4.61
C LEU A 67 -3.42 4.27 -3.98
N ILE A 68 -3.96 3.29 -4.72
CA ILE A 68 -5.03 2.42 -4.21
C ILE A 68 -4.40 1.13 -3.71
N LEU A 69 -4.64 0.81 -2.45
CA LEU A 69 -4.10 -0.35 -1.73
C LEU A 69 -5.27 -1.24 -1.30
N ASP A 70 -5.47 -2.33 -2.03
CA ASP A 70 -6.53 -3.29 -1.73
C ASP A 70 -5.94 -4.47 -0.96
N GLU A 71 -6.32 -4.58 0.32
CA GLU A 71 -5.88 -5.63 1.25
C GLU A 71 -4.34 -5.83 1.29
N PRO A 72 -3.50 -4.77 1.35
CA PRO A 72 -2.05 -4.89 1.10
C PRO A 72 -1.30 -5.68 2.17
N THR A 73 -1.93 -6.05 3.27
CA THR A 73 -1.28 -6.76 4.39
C THR A 73 -2.01 -8.01 4.84
N SER A 74 -3.11 -8.40 4.19
CA SER A 74 -4.00 -9.48 4.63
C SER A 74 -3.34 -10.88 4.67
N ALA A 75 -2.35 -11.14 3.82
CA ALA A 75 -1.64 -12.42 3.73
C ALA A 75 -0.30 -12.44 4.51
N LEU A 76 -0.05 -11.46 5.37
CA LEU A 76 1.21 -11.30 6.11
C LEU A 76 1.02 -11.55 7.59
N ASP A 77 2.07 -12.07 8.25
CA ASP A 77 2.10 -12.13 9.71
C ASP A 77 2.16 -10.73 10.33
N VAL A 78 1.78 -10.62 11.60
CA VAL A 78 1.62 -9.33 12.31
C VAL A 78 2.92 -8.50 12.31
N THR A 79 4.07 -9.16 12.41
CA THR A 79 5.37 -8.46 12.44
C THR A 79 5.68 -7.83 11.09
N ILE A 80 5.53 -8.59 10.03
CA ILE A 80 5.75 -8.11 8.66
C ILE A 80 4.69 -7.07 8.27
N GLN A 81 3.43 -7.28 8.69
CA GLN A 81 2.37 -6.28 8.51
C GLN A 81 2.78 -4.90 9.08
N GLY A 82 3.29 -4.87 10.32
CA GLY A 82 3.78 -3.62 10.93
C GLY A 82 4.90 -2.95 10.12
N GLN A 83 5.82 -3.74 9.56
CA GLN A 83 6.90 -3.22 8.71
C GLN A 83 6.37 -2.62 7.40
N ILE A 84 5.41 -3.28 6.76
CA ILE A 84 4.79 -2.77 5.51
C ILE A 84 4.01 -1.48 5.78
N ILE A 85 3.27 -1.41 6.88
CA ILE A 85 2.55 -0.20 7.27
C ILE A 85 3.52 0.96 7.49
N LYS A 86 4.61 0.73 8.21
CA LYS A 86 5.64 1.76 8.41
C LYS A 86 6.23 2.22 7.08
N LEU A 87 6.59 1.29 6.19
CA LEU A 87 7.10 1.61 4.86
C LEU A 87 6.12 2.50 4.07
N LEU A 88 4.82 2.15 4.07
CA LEU A 88 3.79 2.93 3.38
C LEU A 88 3.67 4.35 3.93
N LEU A 89 3.72 4.52 5.26
CA LEU A 89 3.71 5.84 5.90
C LEU A 89 4.94 6.68 5.54
N ASP A 90 6.12 6.07 5.50
CA ASP A 90 7.36 6.75 5.15
C ASP A 90 7.34 7.20 3.66
N LEU A 91 6.87 6.34 2.77
CA LEU A 91 6.69 6.65 1.35
C LEU A 91 5.62 7.73 1.12
N GLN A 92 4.50 7.67 1.86
CA GLN A 92 3.45 8.69 1.80
C GLN A 92 4.00 10.08 2.12
N LYS A 93 4.77 10.20 3.20
CA LYS A 93 5.41 11.46 3.60
C LYS A 93 6.45 11.91 2.58
N LYS A 94 7.30 10.99 2.10
CA LYS A 94 8.37 11.28 1.15
C LYS A 94 7.85 11.86 -0.16
N TYR A 95 6.75 11.30 -0.67
CA TYR A 95 6.19 11.63 -1.98
C TYR A 95 4.91 12.46 -1.93
N ALA A 96 4.43 12.83 -0.74
CA ALA A 96 3.15 13.53 -0.53
C ALA A 96 1.98 12.83 -1.25
N MET A 97 1.94 11.49 -1.21
CA MET A 97 0.92 10.69 -1.87
C MET A 97 -0.37 10.66 -1.05
N THR A 98 -1.50 10.59 -1.74
CA THR A 98 -2.79 10.23 -1.15
C THR A 98 -3.01 8.74 -1.26
N TYR A 99 -3.45 8.09 -0.17
CA TYR A 99 -3.79 6.66 -0.17
C TYR A 99 -5.29 6.44 -0.10
N MET A 100 -5.79 5.53 -0.93
CA MET A 100 -7.07 4.87 -0.72
C MET A 100 -6.78 3.45 -0.23
N PHE A 101 -6.97 3.21 1.07
CA PHE A 101 -6.62 1.96 1.72
C PHE A 101 -7.88 1.13 1.98
N ILE A 102 -7.97 -0.07 1.42
CA ILE A 102 -9.08 -1.01 1.63
C ILE A 102 -8.58 -2.12 2.54
N SER A 103 -9.26 -2.36 3.66
CA SER A 103 -8.88 -3.40 4.60
C SER A 103 -10.07 -3.80 5.48
N HIS A 104 -10.05 -5.04 5.94
CA HIS A 104 -10.93 -5.52 7.01
C HIS A 104 -10.24 -5.48 8.40
N ASP A 105 -8.94 -5.22 8.50
CA ASP A 105 -8.26 -5.03 9.78
C ASP A 105 -8.45 -3.60 10.29
N LEU A 106 -9.37 -3.44 11.22
CA LEU A 106 -9.71 -2.13 11.79
C LEU A 106 -8.56 -1.49 12.58
N ARG A 107 -7.61 -2.27 13.09
CA ARG A 107 -6.43 -1.75 13.81
C ARG A 107 -5.52 -1.03 12.83
N VAL A 108 -5.34 -1.59 11.65
CA VAL A 108 -4.58 -0.97 10.57
C VAL A 108 -5.26 0.30 10.07
N VAL A 109 -6.56 0.23 9.80
CA VAL A 109 -7.33 1.41 9.37
C VAL A 109 -7.25 2.53 10.41
N ARG A 110 -7.40 2.21 11.69
CA ARG A 110 -7.31 3.18 12.79
C ARG A 110 -5.93 3.83 12.89
N ALA A 111 -4.86 3.09 12.55
CA ALA A 111 -3.49 3.59 12.60
C ALA A 111 -3.10 4.49 11.41
N LEU A 112 -3.75 4.29 10.25
CA LEU A 112 -3.36 4.93 8.99
C LEU A 112 -4.31 6.03 8.53
N ALA A 113 -5.63 5.89 8.79
CA ALA A 113 -6.62 6.67 8.09
C ALA A 113 -6.88 8.03 8.76
N ASP A 114 -6.91 9.08 7.96
CA ASP A 114 -7.46 10.39 8.34
C ASP A 114 -8.99 10.41 8.16
N TYR A 115 -9.49 9.70 7.15
CA TYR A 115 -10.91 9.63 6.80
C TYR A 115 -11.31 8.18 6.52
N VAL A 116 -12.47 7.76 6.99
CA VAL A 116 -12.97 6.38 6.86
C VAL A 116 -14.32 6.37 6.17
N ALA A 117 -14.50 5.44 5.25
CA ALA A 117 -15.77 5.07 4.65
C ALA A 117 -16.09 3.60 4.98
N VAL A 118 -17.19 3.36 5.70
CA VAL A 118 -17.66 2.01 6.04
C VAL A 118 -18.62 1.55 4.96
N MET A 119 -18.33 0.39 4.39
CA MET A 119 -19.15 -0.20 3.31
C MET A 119 -19.91 -1.42 3.81
N GLN A 120 -21.16 -1.56 3.34
CA GLN A 120 -21.99 -2.75 3.52
C GLN A 120 -22.80 -3.01 2.25
N HIS A 121 -22.77 -4.23 1.74
CA HIS A 121 -23.52 -4.63 0.53
C HIS A 121 -23.32 -3.68 -0.66
N GLY A 122 -22.07 -3.26 -0.91
CA GLY A 122 -21.73 -2.38 -2.04
C GLY A 122 -22.13 -0.91 -1.85
N ARG A 123 -22.58 -0.51 -0.66
CA ARG A 123 -22.97 0.88 -0.34
C ARG A 123 -22.17 1.43 0.82
N ILE A 124 -21.81 2.71 0.74
CA ILE A 124 -21.24 3.43 1.88
C ILE A 124 -22.38 3.71 2.86
N VAL A 125 -22.30 3.12 4.07
CA VAL A 125 -23.31 3.29 5.12
C VAL A 125 -22.93 4.38 6.10
N GLU A 126 -21.63 4.65 6.26
CA GLU A 126 -21.13 5.72 7.12
C GLU A 126 -19.78 6.21 6.60
N ALA A 127 -19.52 7.51 6.65
CA ALA A 127 -18.24 8.08 6.28
C ALA A 127 -17.95 9.36 7.07
N GLY A 128 -16.69 9.61 7.39
CA GLY A 128 -16.27 10.78 8.14
C GLY A 128 -14.81 10.73 8.58
N PRO A 129 -14.35 11.75 9.32
CA PRO A 129 -13.03 11.74 9.95
C PRO A 129 -12.84 10.48 10.80
N ALA A 130 -11.69 9.84 10.68
CA ALA A 130 -11.41 8.56 11.36
C ALA A 130 -11.69 8.66 12.88
N ARG A 131 -11.25 9.75 13.52
CA ARG A 131 -11.48 9.97 14.94
C ARG A 131 -12.97 9.94 15.34
N GLU A 132 -13.87 10.51 14.51
CA GLU A 132 -15.29 10.52 14.78
C GLU A 132 -15.91 9.13 14.58
N ILE A 133 -15.58 8.49 13.46
CA ILE A 133 -16.12 7.17 13.12
C ILE A 133 -15.71 6.12 14.17
N PHE A 134 -14.46 6.12 14.63
CA PHE A 134 -14.00 5.16 15.64
C PHE A 134 -14.51 5.45 17.05
N ASN A 135 -14.68 6.70 17.44
CA ASN A 135 -15.08 7.04 18.81
C ASN A 135 -16.61 7.13 18.99
N SER A 136 -17.33 7.47 17.94
CA SER A 136 -18.79 7.73 18.02
C SER A 136 -19.51 7.29 16.75
N PRO A 137 -19.45 5.98 16.39
CA PRO A 137 -20.12 5.46 15.20
C PRO A 137 -21.64 5.65 15.33
N ARG A 138 -22.26 6.19 14.30
CA ARG A 138 -23.70 6.51 14.29
C ARG A 138 -24.53 5.34 13.76
N GLN A 139 -24.01 4.62 12.77
CA GLN A 139 -24.74 3.53 12.12
C GLN A 139 -24.70 2.23 12.93
N PRO A 140 -25.82 1.51 13.05
CA PRO A 140 -25.87 0.24 13.80
C PRO A 140 -24.89 -0.81 13.25
N TYR A 141 -24.67 -0.81 11.93
CA TYR A 141 -23.72 -1.73 11.30
C TYR A 141 -22.28 -1.40 11.73
N THR A 142 -21.85 -0.15 11.67
CA THR A 142 -20.52 0.31 12.10
C THR A 142 -20.24 -0.07 13.55
N ARG A 143 -21.24 0.15 14.45
CA ARG A 143 -21.10 -0.23 15.86
C ARG A 143 -20.87 -1.73 16.04
N ARG A 144 -21.64 -2.57 15.34
CA ARG A 144 -21.47 -4.03 15.40
C ARG A 144 -20.12 -4.47 14.82
N LEU A 145 -19.70 -3.87 13.69
CA LEU A 145 -18.43 -4.15 13.06
C LEU A 145 -17.26 -3.87 14.02
N PHE A 146 -17.28 -2.73 14.68
CA PHE A 146 -16.21 -2.36 15.62
C PHE A 146 -16.24 -3.19 16.91
N ALA A 147 -17.42 -3.50 17.44
CA ALA A 147 -17.53 -4.36 18.61
C ALA A 147 -17.05 -5.81 18.38
N ALA A 148 -17.05 -6.26 17.14
CA ALA A 148 -16.58 -7.60 16.78
C ALA A 148 -15.06 -7.68 16.49
N ALA A 149 -14.40 -6.55 16.21
CA ALA A 149 -13.02 -6.54 15.69
C ALA A 149 -12.03 -5.69 16.54
N LEU A 150 -12.50 -4.95 17.52
CA LEU A 150 -11.71 -4.15 18.48
C LEU A 150 -11.91 -4.62 19.89
#